data_971c4724e7dbbe9987adfbc0c1b631ee
#
_entry.id   971c4724e7dbbe9987adfbc0c1b631ee
#
_cell.length_a   1.000
_cell.length_b   1.000
_cell.length_c   1.000
_cell.angle_alpha   90.00
_cell.angle_beta   90.00
_cell.angle_gamma   90.00
#
_symmetry.space_group_name_H-M   'P 1'
#
loop_
_entity.id
_entity.type
_entity.pdbx_description
1 polymer ?
#
loop_
_entity_poly.entity_id
_entity_poly.type
_entity_poly.pdbx_seq_one_letter_code
_entity_poly.pdbx_strand_id
1 'polypeptide(L)'
;MKRKLLFLILTLIMVFTASAKDFNLSYNAEANVICGGGDYTPFWFMNNTGGVVSDKNNSGYLRLGLFKSVAEDKKFSYSFGLDVVGAYRNEAPIYLQQAYFDAKLKNWSIFAGAREEKSMMWDQELSSGGMLISNNARPIPQIYIGLPKFTLVPFTKGWLYVRGGVSYGWFVDDCYQKEFKAEGMQYGENLLYHRKNIIFKIGHQAKPLYGIIGIDMATQFGGTVYDYLGNKTVKFPSGVKEYLKVFVPLAGGEDSPNIDQVNVSGNHLGIYILALGYKKADWDIKAYYEHFFDDHSGMTFRNKFDGLWGLSFRKTDKFFVEGVTFEVMNATNQSGPFLWDESPEIPVQVSAGDNYYAHFVYNGWVHRGHSIGTPFITSPLYNKDGYLGFTNNITRAFYGGVDGTIIDGLRYKLLVSHQRGWGTSYAPYTNIKHQFSTMLQLSYTHEKVKGWNFSLAGAFDKGNLIGDNWALQFGISKSGELLNLSKK
;
A
#
# COMPACT_ATOMS: atom_id res chain seq x y z
N MET A 1 9.88 0.52 34.62
CA MET A 1 9.81 1.01 33.25
C MET A 1 10.84 2.10 32.91
N LYS A 2 10.94 3.21 33.63
CA LYS A 2 11.86 4.35 33.33
C LYS A 2 13.35 3.96 33.19
N ARG A 3 13.89 3.07 34.03
CA ARG A 3 15.29 2.61 33.96
C ARG A 3 15.60 1.73 32.74
N LYS A 4 14.66 0.90 32.29
CA LYS A 4 14.83 0.07 31.08
C LYS A 4 14.77 0.91 29.81
N LEU A 5 13.93 1.95 29.78
CA LEU A 5 13.85 2.91 28.68
C LEU A 5 15.13 3.76 28.59
N LEU A 6 15.67 4.22 29.75
CA LEU A 6 16.93 4.95 29.80
C LEU A 6 18.12 4.10 29.34
N PHE A 7 18.16 2.81 29.69
CA PHE A 7 19.19 1.88 29.24
C PHE A 7 19.09 1.63 27.73
N LEU A 8 17.88 1.51 27.18
CA LEU A 8 17.64 1.39 25.75
C LEU A 8 18.10 2.65 24.99
N ILE A 9 17.78 3.84 25.52
CA ILE A 9 18.20 5.11 24.95
C ILE A 9 19.74 5.27 25.03
N LEU A 10 20.38 4.90 26.13
CA LEU A 10 21.83 4.95 26.26
C LEU A 10 22.53 3.92 25.35
N THR A 11 21.98 2.74 25.18
CA THR A 11 22.50 1.74 24.24
C THR A 11 22.34 2.21 22.80
N LEU A 12 21.21 2.83 22.45
CA LEU A 12 21.01 3.49 21.15
C LEU A 12 22.09 4.59 20.94
N ILE A 13 22.31 5.46 21.92
CA ILE A 13 23.32 6.54 21.84
C ILE A 13 24.74 5.97 21.67
N MET A 14 25.10 4.88 22.36
CA MET A 14 26.40 4.23 22.18
C MET A 14 26.58 3.60 20.80
N VAL A 15 25.54 3.02 20.22
CA VAL A 15 25.56 2.51 18.83
C VAL A 15 25.75 3.68 17.84
N PHE A 16 25.15 4.84 18.11
CA PHE A 16 25.31 6.05 17.30
C PHE A 16 26.74 6.61 17.31
N THR A 17 27.44 6.56 18.45
CA THR A 17 28.81 7.10 18.55
C THR A 17 29.86 6.21 17.87
N ALA A 18 29.66 4.89 17.81
CA ALA A 18 30.57 3.95 17.15
C ALA A 18 30.57 4.03 15.62
N SER A 19 29.56 4.62 15.01
CA SER A 19 29.37 4.71 13.53
C SER A 19 29.51 6.14 12.99
N ALA A 20 30.13 7.05 13.72
CA ALA A 20 30.16 8.47 13.38
C ALA A 20 30.90 8.81 12.06
N LYS A 21 31.73 7.91 11.53
CA LYS A 21 32.50 8.16 10.29
C LYS A 21 31.68 8.11 8.99
N ASP A 22 30.42 7.56 9.02
CA ASP A 22 29.58 7.39 7.84
C ASP A 22 28.14 7.86 8.08
N PHE A 23 28.01 8.94 8.83
CA PHE A 23 26.70 9.50 9.13
C PHE A 23 26.31 10.52 8.06
N ASN A 24 25.25 10.23 7.32
CA ASN A 24 24.60 11.14 6.39
C ASN A 24 23.16 11.39 6.84
N LEU A 25 22.76 12.63 6.96
CA LEU A 25 21.41 13.05 7.30
C LEU A 25 20.87 13.91 6.16
N SER A 26 19.77 13.48 5.57
CA SER A 26 19.05 14.22 4.55
C SER A 26 17.73 14.75 5.10
N TYR A 27 17.22 15.79 4.47
CA TYR A 27 15.91 16.36 4.77
C TYR A 27 15.06 16.45 3.51
N ASN A 28 13.76 16.43 3.71
CA ASN A 28 12.75 16.82 2.73
C ASN A 28 11.74 17.75 3.40
N ALA A 29 11.47 18.87 2.75
CA ALA A 29 10.41 19.79 3.13
C ALA A 29 9.50 19.99 1.93
N GLU A 30 8.20 19.85 2.11
CA GLU A 30 7.21 19.91 1.03
C GLU A 30 5.99 20.71 1.50
N ALA A 31 5.48 21.56 0.63
CA ALA A 31 4.22 22.26 0.81
C ALA A 31 3.35 22.05 -0.42
N ASN A 32 2.09 21.67 -0.20
CA ASN A 32 1.10 21.48 -1.24
C ASN A 32 -0.19 22.20 -0.92
N VAL A 33 -0.82 22.80 -1.93
CA VAL A 33 -2.14 23.41 -1.86
C VAL A 33 -2.97 22.88 -3.01
N ILE A 34 -4.18 22.47 -2.72
CA ILE A 34 -5.18 21.95 -3.65
C ILE A 34 -6.38 22.87 -3.63
N CYS A 35 -6.79 23.37 -4.81
CA CYS A 35 -7.97 24.20 -5.00
C CYS A 35 -8.84 23.58 -6.07
N GLY A 36 -10.12 23.34 -5.77
CA GLY A 36 -11.00 22.65 -6.72
C GLY A 36 -12.47 22.66 -6.31
N GLY A 37 -13.26 21.92 -7.08
CA GLY A 37 -14.69 21.76 -6.88
C GLY A 37 -15.14 20.32 -7.12
N GLY A 38 -16.34 20.03 -6.64
CA GLY A 38 -16.93 18.70 -6.59
C GLY A 38 -17.05 18.21 -5.16
N ASP A 39 -17.51 16.96 -4.98
CA ASP A 39 -17.71 16.37 -3.66
C ASP A 39 -16.38 15.98 -2.98
N TYR A 40 -15.38 15.59 -3.78
CA TYR A 40 -14.09 15.06 -3.30
C TYR A 40 -12.92 15.68 -4.05
N THR A 41 -11.73 15.57 -3.46
CA THR A 41 -10.46 15.75 -4.18
C THR A 41 -10.39 14.74 -5.32
N PRO A 42 -9.95 15.13 -6.55
CA PRO A 42 -9.87 14.22 -7.68
C PRO A 42 -9.09 12.94 -7.38
N PHE A 43 -9.54 11.84 -7.98
CA PHE A 43 -9.06 10.48 -7.72
C PHE A 43 -7.53 10.36 -7.74
N TRP A 44 -6.87 10.87 -8.79
CA TRP A 44 -5.42 10.75 -8.93
C TRP A 44 -4.61 11.76 -8.12
N PHE A 45 -5.24 12.74 -7.48
CA PHE A 45 -4.57 13.57 -6.47
C PHE A 45 -4.52 12.89 -5.12
N MET A 46 -5.57 12.14 -4.78
CA MET A 46 -5.72 11.53 -3.47
C MET A 46 -5.07 10.15 -3.39
N ASN A 47 -5.23 9.32 -4.43
CA ASN A 47 -4.80 7.93 -4.39
C ASN A 47 -3.31 7.75 -4.70
N ASN A 48 -2.70 6.73 -4.11
CA ASN A 48 -1.27 6.41 -4.18
C ASN A 48 -0.33 7.52 -3.67
N THR A 49 -0.81 8.35 -2.74
CA THR A 49 -0.06 9.44 -2.10
C THR A 49 0.28 9.15 -0.64
N GLY A 50 0.20 7.89 -0.21
CA GLY A 50 0.42 7.49 1.19
C GLY A 50 -0.65 7.98 2.15
N GLY A 51 -1.86 8.31 1.66
CA GLY A 51 -2.95 8.87 2.48
C GLY A 51 -2.63 10.25 3.05
N VAL A 52 -1.71 11.01 2.43
CA VAL A 52 -1.36 12.37 2.86
C VAL A 52 -2.36 13.40 2.35
N VAL A 53 -2.82 13.23 1.11
CA VAL A 53 -3.77 14.15 0.49
C VAL A 53 -5.18 13.88 1.02
N SER A 54 -5.87 14.94 1.44
CA SER A 54 -7.24 14.88 1.94
C SER A 54 -8.24 14.53 0.85
N ASP A 55 -9.31 13.83 1.23
CA ASP A 55 -10.52 13.65 0.41
C ASP A 55 -11.27 14.96 0.12
N LYS A 56 -11.02 16.00 0.92
CA LYS A 56 -11.72 17.29 0.85
C LYS A 56 -11.02 18.27 -0.08
N ASN A 57 -11.74 18.81 -1.05
CA ASN A 57 -11.29 19.93 -1.88
C ASN A 57 -10.90 21.16 -1.04
N ASN A 58 -10.07 22.04 -1.60
CA ASN A 58 -9.55 23.25 -0.95
C ASN A 58 -8.79 22.90 0.34
N SER A 59 -7.88 21.96 0.22
CA SER A 59 -7.03 21.43 1.28
C SER A 59 -5.56 21.72 1.01
N GLY A 60 -4.69 21.36 1.94
CA GLY A 60 -3.26 21.50 1.76
C GLY A 60 -2.48 20.89 2.91
N TYR A 61 -1.19 20.71 2.71
CA TYR A 61 -0.30 20.17 3.73
C TYR A 61 1.11 20.74 3.66
N LEU A 62 1.77 20.70 4.81
CA LEU A 62 3.21 20.87 4.98
C LEU A 62 3.78 19.55 5.48
N ARG A 63 4.85 19.07 4.88
CA ARG A 63 5.52 17.83 5.23
C ARG A 63 7.00 18.08 5.47
N LEU A 64 7.52 17.61 6.60
CA LEU A 64 8.91 17.75 7.02
C LEU A 64 9.48 16.39 7.38
N GLY A 65 10.47 15.94 6.64
CA GLY A 65 11.12 14.66 6.84
C GLY A 65 12.63 14.78 7.09
N LEU A 66 13.14 13.94 8.00
CA LEU A 66 14.56 13.73 8.27
C LEU A 66 14.87 12.24 8.07
N PHE A 67 15.89 11.95 7.27
CA PHE A 67 16.20 10.59 6.88
C PHE A 67 17.70 10.31 6.92
N LYS A 68 18.07 9.15 7.45
CA LYS A 68 19.37 8.54 7.27
C LYS A 68 19.23 7.30 6.38
N SER A 69 19.95 7.27 5.28
CA SER A 69 19.95 6.14 4.36
C SER A 69 20.88 5.01 4.82
N VAL A 70 20.58 3.78 4.37
CA VAL A 70 21.45 2.61 4.54
C VAL A 70 22.71 2.78 3.71
N ALA A 71 23.89 2.46 4.27
CA ALA A 71 25.12 2.30 3.51
C ALA A 71 25.16 0.90 2.89
N GLU A 72 24.97 0.81 1.57
CA GLU A 72 24.79 -0.45 0.85
C GLU A 72 26.07 -1.30 0.78
N ASP A 73 27.22 -0.65 0.77
CA ASP A 73 28.57 -1.24 0.71
C ASP A 73 29.01 -1.89 2.02
N LYS A 74 28.32 -1.58 3.13
CA LYS A 74 28.71 -2.07 4.46
C LYS A 74 28.00 -3.37 4.84
N LYS A 75 28.73 -4.26 5.51
CA LYS A 75 28.20 -5.50 6.08
C LYS A 75 27.11 -5.23 7.13
N PHE A 76 27.34 -4.20 7.98
CA PHE A 76 26.36 -3.69 8.94
C PHE A 76 26.07 -2.22 8.61
N SER A 77 24.82 -1.86 8.56
CA SER A 77 24.35 -0.49 8.37
C SER A 77 23.00 -0.31 9.03
N TYR A 78 22.62 0.93 9.27
CA TYR A 78 21.30 1.26 9.77
C TYR A 78 20.75 2.48 9.05
N SER A 79 19.42 2.57 9.01
CA SER A 79 18.70 3.74 8.54
C SER A 79 17.59 4.11 9.52
N PHE A 80 17.14 5.33 9.47
CA PHE A 80 15.95 5.79 10.17
C PHE A 80 15.28 6.90 9.38
N GLY A 81 14.02 7.12 9.66
CA GLY A 81 13.26 8.23 9.14
C GLY A 81 12.28 8.76 10.17
N LEU A 82 12.10 10.06 10.18
CA LEU A 82 11.06 10.76 10.89
C LEU A 82 10.42 11.76 9.94
N ASP A 83 9.10 11.67 9.76
CA ASP A 83 8.36 12.42 8.78
C ASP A 83 7.04 12.89 9.38
N VAL A 84 6.85 14.19 9.47
CA VAL A 84 5.70 14.85 10.10
C VAL A 84 4.93 15.61 9.04
N VAL A 85 3.61 15.51 9.11
CA VAL A 85 2.69 16.25 8.25
C VAL A 85 1.81 17.14 9.10
N GLY A 86 1.77 18.43 8.75
CA GLY A 86 0.73 19.37 9.18
C GLY A 86 -0.24 19.57 8.03
N ALA A 87 -1.54 19.36 8.25
CA ALA A 87 -2.55 19.36 7.19
C ALA A 87 -3.75 20.26 7.52
N TYR A 88 -4.27 20.89 6.48
CA TYR A 88 -5.51 21.64 6.54
C TYR A 88 -6.64 20.88 5.87
N ARG A 89 -7.80 20.79 6.54
CA ARG A 89 -8.99 20.03 6.09
C ARG A 89 -8.72 18.53 5.87
N ASN A 90 -7.87 17.95 6.69
CA ASN A 90 -7.64 16.51 6.74
C ASN A 90 -8.20 15.94 8.06
N GLU A 91 -8.19 14.62 8.24
CA GLU A 91 -8.67 13.94 9.46
C GLU A 91 -7.96 14.39 10.73
N ALA A 92 -6.66 14.72 10.62
CA ALA A 92 -5.86 15.24 11.74
C ALA A 92 -5.02 16.42 11.28
N PRO A 93 -4.94 17.50 12.10
CA PRO A 93 -4.17 18.69 11.75
C PRO A 93 -2.65 18.47 11.79
N ILE A 94 -2.15 17.53 12.60
CA ILE A 94 -0.73 17.15 12.67
C ILE A 94 -0.64 15.65 12.95
N TYR A 95 0.25 14.96 12.23
CA TYR A 95 0.49 13.53 12.43
C TYR A 95 1.87 13.09 11.95
N LEU A 96 2.31 11.93 12.46
CA LEU A 96 3.47 11.22 11.95
C LEU A 96 3.08 10.41 10.71
N GLN A 97 3.69 10.71 9.58
CA GLN A 97 3.53 9.92 8.35
C GLN A 97 4.47 8.73 8.34
N GLN A 98 5.72 8.97 8.74
CA GLN A 98 6.71 7.92 8.90
C GLN A 98 7.51 8.12 10.19
N ALA A 99 7.75 7.03 10.91
CA ALA A 99 8.69 6.97 12.01
C ALA A 99 9.23 5.56 12.08
N TYR A 100 10.50 5.36 11.72
CA TYR A 100 11.07 4.02 11.64
C TYR A 100 12.56 3.97 11.94
N PHE A 101 12.99 2.76 12.30
CA PHE A 101 14.38 2.35 12.38
C PHE A 101 14.57 1.02 11.64
N ASP A 102 15.65 0.90 10.86
CA ASP A 102 15.99 -0.29 10.08
C ASP A 102 17.48 -0.63 10.30
N ALA A 103 17.77 -1.83 10.75
CA ALA A 103 19.12 -2.37 10.91
C ALA A 103 19.37 -3.44 9.85
N LYS A 104 20.42 -3.25 9.05
CA LYS A 104 20.84 -4.16 7.99
C LYS A 104 22.10 -4.90 8.41
N LEU A 105 22.08 -6.23 8.31
CA LEU A 105 23.23 -7.09 8.42
C LEU A 105 23.41 -7.93 7.15
N LYS A 106 24.42 -7.62 6.34
CA LYS A 106 24.55 -8.14 4.96
C LYS A 106 23.27 -7.83 4.17
N ASN A 107 22.52 -8.86 3.75
CA ASN A 107 21.29 -8.75 2.98
C ASN A 107 20.02 -8.80 3.85
N TRP A 108 20.16 -9.16 5.13
CA TRP A 108 19.06 -9.20 6.09
C TRP A 108 18.78 -7.82 6.66
N SER A 109 17.50 -7.53 6.87
CA SER A 109 17.02 -6.31 7.52
C SER A 109 16.06 -6.66 8.65
N ILE A 110 16.19 -5.93 9.77
CA ILE A 110 15.20 -5.87 10.84
C ILE A 110 14.73 -4.43 10.91
N PHE A 111 13.46 -4.23 10.61
CA PHE A 111 12.81 -2.93 10.54
C PHE A 111 11.75 -2.82 11.64
N ALA A 112 11.62 -1.66 12.27
CA ALA A 112 10.57 -1.37 13.24
C ALA A 112 10.01 0.04 13.02
N GLY A 113 8.69 0.18 12.94
CA GLY A 113 8.00 1.44 12.75
C GLY A 113 7.07 1.49 11.55
N ALA A 114 6.72 2.68 11.11
CA ALA A 114 5.87 2.96 9.95
C ALA A 114 6.69 3.63 8.84
N ARG A 115 6.66 3.09 7.63
CA ARG A 115 7.34 3.62 6.44
C ARG A 115 6.47 3.42 5.21
N GLU A 116 6.38 4.42 4.35
CA GLU A 116 5.72 4.29 3.04
C GLU A 116 6.36 3.16 2.23
N GLU A 117 5.51 2.26 1.74
CA GLU A 117 5.93 1.14 0.90
C GLU A 117 5.56 1.44 -0.55
N LYS A 118 6.56 1.75 -1.36
CA LYS A 118 6.38 1.75 -2.81
C LYS A 118 6.53 0.32 -3.33
N SER A 119 5.67 -0.09 -4.25
CA SER A 119 5.82 -1.39 -4.88
C SER A 119 7.21 -1.50 -5.53
N MET A 120 7.97 -2.51 -5.16
CA MET A 120 9.25 -2.80 -5.82
C MET A 120 9.06 -3.70 -7.05
N MET A 121 7.83 -4.14 -7.29
CA MET A 121 7.49 -5.06 -8.39
C MET A 121 7.10 -4.30 -9.64
N TRP A 122 6.41 -3.15 -9.47
CA TRP A 122 5.87 -2.35 -10.55
C TRP A 122 6.60 -1.01 -10.67
N ASP A 123 6.29 -0.28 -11.71
CA ASP A 123 6.80 1.09 -11.86
C ASP A 123 6.29 1.96 -10.71
N GLN A 124 7.19 2.56 -9.95
CA GLN A 124 6.84 3.30 -8.72
C GLN A 124 6.15 4.63 -8.99
N GLU A 125 6.30 5.18 -10.20
CA GLU A 125 5.73 6.48 -10.58
C GLU A 125 4.44 6.34 -11.37
N LEU A 126 4.31 5.24 -12.12
CA LEU A 126 3.24 5.08 -13.09
C LEU A 126 2.28 3.92 -12.82
N SER A 127 2.54 3.00 -11.89
CA SER A 127 1.57 1.95 -11.58
C SER A 127 0.37 2.50 -10.81
N SER A 128 -0.81 1.94 -11.08
CA SER A 128 -2.05 2.25 -10.33
C SER A 128 -2.06 1.69 -8.91
N GLY A 129 -1.07 0.86 -8.54
CA GLY A 129 -0.95 0.21 -7.23
C GLY A 129 -1.31 -1.28 -7.26
N GLY A 130 -0.64 -2.07 -6.42
CA GLY A 130 -0.86 -3.52 -6.32
C GLY A 130 -2.19 -3.91 -5.69
N MET A 131 -2.62 -5.15 -5.94
CA MET A 131 -3.88 -5.70 -5.41
C MET A 131 -3.85 -5.89 -3.90
N LEU A 132 -2.73 -6.29 -3.31
CA LEU A 132 -2.65 -6.54 -1.86
C LEU A 132 -2.18 -5.29 -1.10
N ILE A 133 -1.11 -4.67 -1.55
CA ILE A 133 -0.50 -3.49 -0.94
C ILE A 133 -0.19 -2.46 -2.03
N SER A 134 -0.56 -1.22 -1.78
CA SER A 134 -0.19 -0.05 -2.59
C SER A 134 0.29 1.09 -1.69
N ASN A 135 0.65 2.23 -2.30
CA ASN A 135 0.91 3.46 -1.55
C ASN A 135 -0.37 4.30 -1.36
N ASN A 136 -1.53 3.66 -1.27
CA ASN A 136 -2.82 4.34 -1.18
C ASN A 136 -3.15 4.77 0.26
N ALA A 137 -2.98 3.87 1.22
CA ALA A 137 -3.21 4.13 2.64
C ALA A 137 -1.95 4.63 3.36
N ARG A 138 -2.13 5.24 4.54
CA ARG A 138 -0.99 5.54 5.44
C ARG A 138 -0.27 4.29 5.87
N PRO A 139 1.05 4.36 6.10
CA PRO A 139 1.85 3.23 6.53
C PRO A 139 1.35 2.62 7.85
N ILE A 140 1.29 1.31 7.89
CA ILE A 140 0.96 0.55 9.10
C ILE A 140 2.24 0.31 9.91
N PRO A 141 2.30 0.70 11.21
CA PRO A 141 3.42 0.39 12.08
C PRO A 141 3.61 -1.12 12.21
N GLN A 142 4.86 -1.58 12.02
CA GLN A 142 5.16 -3.01 12.03
C GLN A 142 6.62 -3.29 12.44
N ILE A 143 6.88 -4.51 12.85
CA ILE A 143 8.23 -5.08 12.99
C ILE A 143 8.38 -6.10 11.86
N TYR A 144 9.39 -5.91 11.03
CA TYR A 144 9.72 -6.76 9.87
C TYR A 144 11.08 -7.38 10.03
N ILE A 145 11.21 -8.62 9.58
CA ILE A 145 12.49 -9.31 9.39
C ILE A 145 12.50 -10.01 8.03
N GLY A 146 13.58 -9.83 7.25
CA GLY A 146 13.68 -10.49 5.95
C GLY A 146 14.80 -9.96 5.06
N LEU A 147 14.67 -10.31 3.79
CA LEU A 147 15.51 -9.88 2.67
C LEU A 147 14.73 -8.84 1.85
N PRO A 148 14.90 -7.53 2.09
CA PRO A 148 14.10 -6.50 1.42
C PRO A 148 14.44 -6.34 -0.07
N LYS A 149 15.60 -6.83 -0.51
CA LYS A 149 16.07 -6.79 -1.90
C LYS A 149 16.33 -8.19 -2.45
N PHE A 150 16.20 -8.36 -3.77
CA PHE A 150 16.56 -9.61 -4.42
C PHE A 150 18.03 -9.98 -4.14
N THR A 151 18.20 -11.04 -3.39
CA THR A 151 19.48 -11.57 -2.92
C THR A 151 19.80 -12.85 -3.67
N LEU A 152 21.02 -12.96 -4.20
CA LEU A 152 21.46 -14.17 -4.90
C LEU A 152 21.39 -15.39 -3.98
N VAL A 153 20.72 -16.43 -4.45
CA VAL A 153 20.71 -17.73 -3.77
C VAL A 153 22.06 -18.42 -4.02
N PRO A 154 22.77 -18.86 -2.96
CA PRO A 154 24.04 -19.55 -3.10
C PRO A 154 23.94 -20.76 -4.04
N PHE A 155 25.04 -21.08 -4.72
CA PHE A 155 25.19 -22.22 -5.66
C PHE A 155 24.37 -22.17 -6.95
N THR A 156 23.55 -21.14 -7.18
CA THR A 156 22.73 -20.99 -8.40
C THR A 156 23.46 -20.32 -9.58
N LYS A 157 24.74 -20.07 -9.46
CA LYS A 157 25.60 -19.45 -10.51
C LYS A 157 25.03 -18.14 -11.08
N GLY A 158 24.32 -17.34 -10.25
CA GLY A 158 23.74 -16.05 -10.66
C GLY A 158 22.40 -16.13 -11.36
N TRP A 159 21.69 -17.27 -11.32
CA TRP A 159 20.40 -17.45 -11.99
C TRP A 159 19.19 -17.26 -11.09
N LEU A 160 19.32 -17.50 -9.79
CA LEU A 160 18.19 -17.42 -8.87
C LEU A 160 18.45 -16.41 -7.77
N TYR A 161 17.49 -15.52 -7.58
CA TYR A 161 17.47 -14.54 -6.50
C TYR A 161 16.19 -14.69 -5.71
N VAL A 162 16.28 -14.46 -4.41
CA VAL A 162 15.15 -14.49 -3.49
C VAL A 162 15.02 -13.15 -2.76
N ARG A 163 13.80 -12.74 -2.53
CA ARG A 163 13.38 -11.65 -1.68
C ARG A 163 12.22 -12.13 -0.85
N GLY A 164 12.08 -11.66 0.39
CA GLY A 164 10.93 -11.99 1.20
C GLY A 164 11.15 -11.68 2.66
N GLY A 165 10.09 -11.80 3.44
CA GLY A 165 10.15 -11.55 4.86
C GLY A 165 8.82 -11.74 5.55
N VAL A 166 8.84 -11.47 6.83
CA VAL A 166 7.70 -11.60 7.74
C VAL A 166 7.58 -10.32 8.55
N SER A 167 6.38 -9.84 8.74
CA SER A 167 6.10 -8.71 9.64
C SER A 167 4.88 -8.94 10.49
N TYR A 168 4.90 -8.31 11.65
CA TYR A 168 3.75 -8.15 12.55
C TYR A 168 3.63 -6.68 12.93
N GLY A 169 2.42 -6.17 12.96
CA GLY A 169 2.13 -4.78 13.25
C GLY A 169 0.74 -4.61 13.85
N TRP A 170 0.28 -3.38 13.84
CA TRP A 170 -1.04 -3.03 14.37
C TRP A 170 -1.62 -1.85 13.61
N PHE A 171 -2.93 -1.86 13.45
CA PHE A 171 -3.67 -0.74 12.90
C PHE A 171 -3.71 0.40 13.93
N VAL A 172 -3.65 1.64 13.45
CA VAL A 172 -3.63 2.84 14.28
C VAL A 172 -4.73 3.83 13.83
N ASP A 173 -5.86 3.29 13.43
CA ASP A 173 -6.99 4.05 12.89
C ASP A 173 -8.25 4.02 13.76
N ASP A 174 -8.13 3.60 15.02
CA ASP A 174 -9.22 3.52 15.99
C ASP A 174 -10.00 4.84 16.12
N CYS A 175 -9.28 5.99 16.20
CA CYS A 175 -9.90 7.32 16.29
C CYS A 175 -10.65 7.64 14.99
N TYR A 176 -10.05 7.38 13.82
CA TYR A 176 -10.69 7.60 12.52
C TYR A 176 -12.00 6.79 12.42
N GLN A 177 -11.97 5.51 12.77
CA GLN A 177 -13.15 4.66 12.69
C GLN A 177 -14.29 5.19 13.59
N LYS A 178 -13.97 5.62 14.82
CA LYS A 178 -14.95 6.19 15.76
C LYS A 178 -15.58 7.49 15.27
N GLU A 179 -14.79 8.36 14.65
CA GLU A 179 -15.24 9.67 14.18
C GLU A 179 -16.00 9.59 12.86
N PHE A 180 -15.62 8.66 11.98
CA PHE A 180 -16.21 8.52 10.65
C PHE A 180 -17.52 7.73 10.67
N LYS A 181 -17.64 6.71 11.54
CA LYS A 181 -18.78 5.78 11.53
C LYS A 181 -20.10 6.45 11.87
N ALA A 182 -21.18 6.02 11.23
CA ALA A 182 -22.52 6.33 11.69
C ALA A 182 -22.84 5.69 13.04
N GLU A 183 -23.84 6.22 13.74
CA GLU A 183 -24.31 5.67 15.02
C GLU A 183 -24.75 4.21 14.85
N GLY A 184 -24.37 3.35 15.78
CA GLY A 184 -24.69 1.91 15.74
C GLY A 184 -23.88 1.06 14.74
N MET A 185 -23.00 1.67 13.95
CA MET A 185 -22.10 0.93 13.06
C MET A 185 -20.94 0.31 13.84
N GLN A 186 -20.60 -0.93 13.50
CA GLN A 186 -19.46 -1.61 14.11
C GLN A 186 -18.13 -0.96 13.73
N TYR A 187 -17.18 -1.00 14.66
CA TYR A 187 -15.81 -0.55 14.45
C TYR A 187 -14.81 -1.37 15.27
N GLY A 188 -13.56 -1.40 14.82
CA GLY A 188 -12.50 -2.17 15.46
C GLY A 188 -11.48 -1.30 16.18
N GLU A 189 -10.93 -1.80 17.30
CA GLU A 189 -9.82 -1.18 18.03
C GLU A 189 -8.69 -2.20 18.26
N ASN A 190 -7.46 -1.70 18.26
CA ASN A 190 -6.27 -2.50 18.52
C ASN A 190 -6.16 -3.73 17.59
N LEU A 191 -6.60 -3.59 16.35
CA LEU A 191 -6.49 -4.65 15.36
C LEU A 191 -5.02 -4.91 15.03
N LEU A 192 -4.68 -6.17 14.87
CA LEU A 192 -3.33 -6.62 14.58
C LEU A 192 -3.15 -6.88 13.08
N TYR A 193 -1.91 -6.70 12.63
CA TYR A 193 -1.47 -6.87 11.26
C TYR A 193 -0.40 -7.95 11.17
N HIS A 194 -0.49 -8.79 10.16
CA HIS A 194 0.55 -9.73 9.77
C HIS A 194 0.77 -9.69 8.27
N ARG A 195 2.02 -9.81 7.80
CA ARG A 195 2.35 -10.02 6.39
C ARG A 195 3.53 -10.95 6.25
N LYS A 196 3.50 -11.79 5.22
CA LYS A 196 4.58 -12.70 4.84
C LYS A 196 4.65 -12.79 3.34
N ASN A 197 5.85 -12.78 2.79
CA ASN A 197 6.05 -12.95 1.36
C ASN A 197 7.34 -13.71 1.04
N ILE A 198 7.33 -14.36 -0.11
CA ILE A 198 8.51 -14.93 -0.73
C ILE A 198 8.39 -14.77 -2.24
N ILE A 199 9.40 -14.15 -2.85
CA ILE A 199 9.42 -13.80 -4.26
C ILE A 199 10.76 -14.21 -4.83
N PHE A 200 10.74 -14.95 -5.92
CA PHE A 200 11.92 -15.39 -6.67
C PHE A 200 12.05 -14.61 -7.96
N LYS A 201 13.28 -14.24 -8.30
CA LYS A 201 13.63 -13.72 -9.62
C LYS A 201 14.56 -14.72 -10.27
N ILE A 202 14.20 -15.18 -11.47
CA ILE A 202 14.91 -16.17 -12.28
C ILE A 202 15.47 -15.43 -13.49
N GLY A 203 16.78 -15.49 -13.69
CA GLY A 203 17.47 -14.82 -14.79
C GLY A 203 18.89 -14.43 -14.41
N HIS A 204 19.82 -14.58 -15.33
CA HIS A 204 21.21 -14.22 -15.09
C HIS A 204 21.45 -12.73 -15.41
N GLN A 205 22.21 -12.02 -14.57
CA GLN A 205 22.48 -10.59 -14.74
C GLN A 205 23.07 -10.20 -16.11
N ALA A 206 23.86 -11.10 -16.71
CA ALA A 206 24.42 -10.90 -18.05
C ALA A 206 23.43 -11.20 -19.21
N LYS A 207 22.19 -11.61 -18.88
CA LYS A 207 21.14 -11.91 -19.87
C LYS A 207 19.99 -10.93 -19.71
N PRO A 208 19.37 -10.50 -20.82
CA PRO A 208 18.30 -9.50 -20.73
C PRO A 208 16.98 -10.07 -20.20
N LEU A 209 16.70 -11.36 -20.43
CA LEU A 209 15.44 -11.99 -20.04
C LEU A 209 15.45 -12.40 -18.57
N TYR A 210 14.38 -12.09 -17.85
CA TYR A 210 14.15 -12.53 -16.47
C TYR A 210 12.67 -12.81 -16.20
N GLY A 211 12.41 -13.71 -15.26
CA GLY A 211 11.08 -14.00 -14.73
C GLY A 211 11.01 -13.71 -13.25
N ILE A 212 9.83 -13.42 -12.77
CA ILE A 212 9.54 -13.25 -11.33
C ILE A 212 8.32 -14.11 -11.01
N ILE A 213 8.39 -14.84 -9.90
CA ILE A 213 7.28 -15.60 -9.34
C ILE A 213 7.30 -15.46 -7.82
N GLY A 214 6.14 -15.34 -7.21
CA GLY A 214 6.08 -15.23 -5.76
C GLY A 214 4.68 -15.27 -5.20
N ILE A 215 4.63 -15.22 -3.88
CA ILE A 215 3.42 -15.10 -3.09
C ILE A 215 3.62 -14.02 -2.03
N ASP A 216 2.60 -13.19 -1.83
CA ASP A 216 2.53 -12.20 -0.77
C ASP A 216 1.17 -12.33 -0.09
N MET A 217 1.14 -12.45 1.23
CA MET A 217 -0.07 -12.64 2.02
C MET A 217 -0.07 -11.69 3.20
N ALA A 218 -1.23 -11.14 3.51
CA ALA A 218 -1.43 -10.28 4.66
C ALA A 218 -2.72 -10.64 5.41
N THR A 219 -2.79 -10.26 6.69
CA THR A 219 -3.90 -10.66 7.57
C THR A 219 -4.19 -9.56 8.57
N GLN A 220 -5.49 -9.29 8.79
CA GLN A 220 -6.00 -8.57 9.97
C GLN A 220 -6.49 -9.60 10.98
N PHE A 221 -6.16 -9.45 12.27
CA PHE A 221 -6.58 -10.38 13.31
C PHE A 221 -6.64 -9.74 14.69
N GLY A 222 -7.21 -10.42 15.66
CA GLY A 222 -7.27 -9.96 17.07
C GLY A 222 -8.05 -8.66 17.25
N GLY A 223 -7.75 -7.93 18.33
CA GLY A 223 -8.38 -6.67 18.67
C GLY A 223 -9.75 -6.80 19.34
N THR A 224 -10.49 -5.69 19.36
CA THR A 224 -11.84 -5.62 19.92
C THR A 224 -12.77 -4.97 18.91
N VAL A 225 -13.90 -5.59 18.64
CA VAL A 225 -14.93 -5.03 17.76
C VAL A 225 -16.13 -4.63 18.60
N TYR A 226 -16.53 -3.40 18.46
CA TYR A 226 -17.67 -2.77 19.14
C TYR A 226 -18.86 -2.68 18.20
N ASP A 227 -20.05 -2.63 18.76
CA ASP A 227 -21.34 -2.56 18.03
C ASP A 227 -21.52 -3.74 17.05
N TYR A 228 -20.86 -4.88 17.31
CA TYR A 228 -20.94 -6.10 16.51
C TYR A 228 -22.32 -6.72 16.63
N LEU A 229 -22.96 -7.04 15.50
CA LEU A 229 -24.29 -7.66 15.44
C LEU A 229 -25.34 -7.01 16.39
N GLY A 230 -25.40 -5.71 16.42
CA GLY A 230 -26.39 -4.98 17.21
C GLY A 230 -25.99 -4.79 18.67
N ASN A 231 -24.96 -3.99 18.92
CA ASN A 231 -24.46 -3.52 20.23
C ASN A 231 -23.69 -4.55 21.08
N LYS A 232 -23.12 -5.58 20.48
CA LYS A 232 -22.22 -6.48 21.19
C LYS A 232 -20.79 -5.98 21.09
N THR A 233 -20.03 -6.13 22.19
CA THR A 233 -18.58 -5.95 22.16
C THR A 233 -17.94 -7.33 22.18
N VAL A 234 -17.09 -7.61 21.18
CA VAL A 234 -16.39 -8.88 21.04
C VAL A 234 -14.89 -8.63 21.04
N LYS A 235 -14.20 -9.28 21.98
CA LYS A 235 -12.73 -9.27 22.04
C LYS A 235 -12.19 -10.53 21.40
N PHE A 236 -11.44 -10.37 20.32
CA PHE A 236 -10.83 -11.50 19.63
C PHE A 236 -9.49 -11.88 20.24
N PRO A 237 -9.12 -13.16 20.21
CA PRO A 237 -7.85 -13.61 20.73
C PRO A 237 -6.66 -12.93 20.06
N SER A 238 -5.68 -12.48 20.86
CA SER A 238 -4.48 -11.79 20.40
C SER A 238 -3.21 -12.32 21.09
N GLY A 239 -3.26 -13.54 21.62
CA GLY A 239 -2.12 -14.21 22.28
C GLY A 239 -1.10 -14.77 21.30
N VAL A 240 0.05 -15.22 21.79
CA VAL A 240 1.14 -15.78 20.97
C VAL A 240 0.67 -16.91 20.05
N LYS A 241 -0.30 -17.71 20.49
CA LYS A 241 -0.90 -18.78 19.68
C LYS A 241 -1.54 -18.24 18.39
N GLU A 242 -2.18 -17.07 18.45
CA GLU A 242 -2.83 -16.47 17.30
C GLU A 242 -1.81 -15.92 16.28
N TYR A 243 -0.67 -15.40 16.74
CA TYR A 243 0.43 -15.03 15.83
C TYR A 243 0.96 -16.23 15.04
N LEU A 244 0.97 -17.44 15.63
CA LEU A 244 1.37 -18.66 14.92
C LEU A 244 0.28 -19.15 13.97
N LYS A 245 -1.01 -19.02 14.33
CA LYS A 245 -2.14 -19.42 13.47
C LYS A 245 -2.20 -18.59 12.20
N VAL A 246 -1.99 -17.25 12.29
CA VAL A 246 -1.99 -16.38 11.11
C VAL A 246 -0.73 -16.56 10.25
N PHE A 247 0.37 -17.02 10.86
CA PHE A 247 1.58 -17.36 10.11
C PHE A 247 1.40 -18.62 9.26
N VAL A 248 0.85 -19.68 9.84
CA VAL A 248 0.37 -20.87 9.13
C VAL A 248 -1.15 -20.80 9.16
N PRO A 249 -1.82 -20.47 8.04
CA PRO A 249 -3.27 -20.26 8.04
C PRO A 249 -4.00 -21.50 8.59
N LEU A 250 -4.51 -21.38 9.80
CA LEU A 250 -5.22 -22.44 10.53
C LEU A 250 -6.57 -21.88 11.00
N ALA A 251 -7.55 -22.76 11.12
CA ALA A 251 -8.88 -22.42 11.61
C ALA A 251 -8.84 -21.79 13.02
N GLY A 252 -9.83 -20.96 13.32
CA GLY A 252 -10.06 -20.38 14.63
C GLY A 252 -10.32 -21.44 15.70
N GLY A 253 -10.20 -21.05 16.97
CA GLY A 253 -10.62 -21.89 18.10
C GLY A 253 -12.08 -21.61 18.50
N GLU A 254 -12.55 -22.30 19.55
CA GLU A 254 -13.92 -22.14 20.09
C GLU A 254 -14.25 -20.69 20.49
N ASP A 255 -13.25 -19.88 20.84
CA ASP A 255 -13.42 -18.46 21.18
C ASP A 255 -13.48 -17.52 19.97
N SER A 256 -13.34 -18.07 18.74
CA SER A 256 -13.41 -17.30 17.49
C SER A 256 -14.85 -17.26 16.96
N PRO A 257 -15.22 -16.30 16.09
CA PRO A 257 -16.51 -16.33 15.39
C PRO A 257 -16.71 -17.64 14.63
N ASN A 258 -17.96 -18.05 14.45
CA ASN A 258 -18.28 -19.30 13.76
C ASN A 258 -17.63 -19.40 12.38
N ILE A 259 -17.55 -18.28 11.65
CA ILE A 259 -16.89 -18.22 10.35
C ILE A 259 -15.38 -18.49 10.43
N ASP A 260 -14.71 -18.02 11.49
CA ASP A 260 -13.26 -18.26 11.72
C ASP A 260 -12.99 -19.66 12.28
N GLN A 261 -13.98 -20.32 12.89
CA GLN A 261 -13.85 -21.71 13.36
C GLN A 261 -13.84 -22.70 12.21
N VAL A 262 -14.58 -22.41 11.16
CA VAL A 262 -14.71 -23.26 9.97
C VAL A 262 -13.65 -22.88 8.92
N ASN A 263 -13.35 -21.59 8.82
CA ASN A 263 -12.34 -21.03 7.92
C ASN A 263 -11.04 -20.71 8.65
N VAL A 264 -10.19 -19.88 8.04
CA VAL A 264 -8.94 -19.41 8.65
C VAL A 264 -9.25 -18.25 9.59
N SER A 265 -8.64 -18.24 10.79
CA SER A 265 -8.82 -17.17 11.78
C SER A 265 -8.27 -15.84 11.28
N GLY A 266 -9.12 -14.81 11.19
CA GLY A 266 -8.78 -13.46 10.73
C GLY A 266 -9.08 -13.23 9.24
N ASN A 267 -8.97 -11.97 8.81
CA ASN A 267 -9.13 -11.55 7.42
C ASN A 267 -7.84 -11.80 6.64
N HIS A 268 -7.75 -12.91 5.93
CA HIS A 268 -6.59 -13.29 5.13
C HIS A 268 -6.78 -12.88 3.68
N LEU A 269 -5.77 -12.20 3.13
CA LEU A 269 -5.71 -11.82 1.73
C LEU A 269 -4.34 -12.17 1.17
N GLY A 270 -4.26 -12.40 -0.14
CA GLY A 270 -2.98 -12.66 -0.78
C GLY A 270 -2.99 -12.46 -2.26
N ILE A 271 -1.79 -12.49 -2.82
CA ILE A 271 -1.55 -12.46 -4.27
C ILE A 271 -0.51 -13.51 -4.67
N TYR A 272 -0.73 -14.15 -5.80
CA TYR A 272 0.36 -14.74 -6.57
C TYR A 272 0.92 -13.69 -7.53
N ILE A 273 2.22 -13.61 -7.63
CA ILE A 273 2.96 -12.65 -8.44
C ILE A 273 3.64 -13.38 -9.58
N LEU A 274 3.36 -12.95 -10.80
CA LEU A 274 4.03 -13.44 -12.01
C LEU A 274 4.51 -12.24 -12.82
N ALA A 275 5.76 -12.29 -13.30
CA ALA A 275 6.23 -11.31 -14.27
C ALA A 275 7.27 -11.90 -15.21
N LEU A 276 7.30 -11.36 -16.41
CA LEU A 276 8.32 -11.61 -17.43
C LEU A 276 8.86 -10.27 -17.88
N GLY A 277 10.17 -10.09 -17.80
CA GLY A 277 10.82 -8.85 -18.19
C GLY A 277 12.00 -9.07 -19.11
N TYR A 278 12.26 -8.08 -19.93
CA TYR A 278 13.41 -8.00 -20.82
C TYR A 278 14.11 -6.65 -20.63
N LYS A 279 15.30 -6.69 -20.03
CA LYS A 279 16.06 -5.53 -19.63
C LYS A 279 17.34 -5.39 -20.45
N LYS A 280 17.53 -4.24 -21.07
CA LYS A 280 18.81 -3.79 -21.65
C LYS A 280 19.46 -2.71 -20.78
N ALA A 281 20.59 -2.17 -21.23
CA ALA A 281 21.33 -1.14 -20.49
C ALA A 281 20.51 0.14 -20.32
N ASP A 282 19.77 0.51 -21.35
CA ASP A 282 19.06 1.79 -21.50
C ASP A 282 17.54 1.70 -21.36
N TRP A 283 16.95 0.48 -21.28
CA TRP A 283 15.51 0.29 -21.09
C TRP A 283 15.13 -1.07 -20.48
N ASP A 284 13.94 -1.14 -19.91
CA ASP A 284 13.32 -2.35 -19.36
C ASP A 284 11.85 -2.39 -19.81
N ILE A 285 11.40 -3.54 -20.31
CA ILE A 285 9.98 -3.83 -20.53
C ILE A 285 9.59 -5.02 -19.67
N LYS A 286 8.41 -4.94 -19.04
CA LYS A 286 7.91 -5.94 -18.12
C LYS A 286 6.41 -6.13 -18.28
N ALA A 287 6.00 -7.38 -18.55
CA ALA A 287 4.63 -7.83 -18.41
C ALA A 287 4.44 -8.50 -17.04
N TYR A 288 3.35 -8.25 -16.36
CA TYR A 288 3.12 -8.77 -15.01
C TYR A 288 1.65 -9.05 -14.71
N TYR A 289 1.43 -9.92 -13.74
CA TYR A 289 0.14 -10.30 -13.24
C TYR A 289 0.20 -10.52 -11.73
N GLU A 290 -0.71 -9.90 -10.99
CA GLU A 290 -1.04 -10.21 -9.61
C GLU A 290 -2.39 -10.93 -9.58
N HIS A 291 -2.40 -12.21 -9.25
CA HIS A 291 -3.62 -12.96 -9.01
C HIS A 291 -4.04 -12.77 -7.55
N PHE A 292 -5.19 -12.15 -7.32
CA PHE A 292 -5.69 -11.88 -5.98
C PHE A 292 -6.52 -13.04 -5.44
N PHE A 293 -6.43 -13.29 -4.14
CA PHE A 293 -7.26 -14.24 -3.39
C PHE A 293 -7.47 -13.77 -1.95
N ASP A 294 -8.63 -14.02 -1.38
CA ASP A 294 -8.94 -13.80 0.02
C ASP A 294 -9.33 -15.10 0.75
N ASP A 295 -9.49 -16.20 0.02
CA ASP A 295 -9.68 -17.53 0.60
C ASP A 295 -9.12 -18.66 -0.28
N HIS A 296 -9.45 -19.91 0.08
CA HIS A 296 -9.04 -21.11 -0.66
C HIS A 296 -9.59 -21.16 -2.09
N SER A 297 -10.76 -20.61 -2.33
CA SER A 297 -11.38 -20.61 -3.65
C SER A 297 -10.57 -19.77 -4.64
N GLY A 298 -10.14 -18.59 -4.25
CA GLY A 298 -9.24 -17.74 -5.00
C GLY A 298 -7.86 -18.38 -5.17
N MET A 299 -7.29 -19.00 -4.13
CA MET A 299 -6.01 -19.72 -4.21
C MET A 299 -6.03 -20.85 -5.25
N THR A 300 -7.19 -21.46 -5.51
CA THR A 300 -7.38 -22.51 -6.51
C THR A 300 -7.87 -22.01 -7.87
N PHE A 301 -7.78 -20.70 -8.11
CA PHE A 301 -8.14 -20.03 -9.36
C PHE A 301 -9.62 -20.12 -9.74
N ARG A 302 -10.53 -20.31 -8.79
CA ARG A 302 -11.97 -20.28 -9.05
C ARG A 302 -12.46 -18.89 -9.48
N ASN A 303 -11.77 -17.83 -9.03
CA ASN A 303 -11.95 -16.45 -9.47
C ASN A 303 -11.32 -16.17 -10.85
N LYS A 304 -10.88 -17.21 -11.55
CA LYS A 304 -10.33 -17.17 -12.92
C LYS A 304 -9.14 -16.21 -13.04
N PHE A 305 -9.35 -15.08 -13.74
CA PHE A 305 -8.31 -14.11 -14.06
C PHE A 305 -8.50 -12.77 -13.33
N ASP A 306 -9.22 -12.79 -12.19
CA ASP A 306 -9.28 -11.62 -11.34
C ASP A 306 -7.89 -11.27 -10.82
N GLY A 307 -7.61 -9.96 -10.73
CA GLY A 307 -6.32 -9.44 -10.35
C GLY A 307 -5.88 -8.23 -11.16
N LEU A 308 -4.60 -7.91 -11.12
CA LEU A 308 -3.98 -6.82 -11.84
C LEU A 308 -3.08 -7.35 -12.95
N TRP A 309 -3.38 -6.98 -14.18
CA TRP A 309 -2.56 -7.23 -15.36
C TRP A 309 -1.86 -5.96 -15.77
N GLY A 310 -0.57 -6.01 -16.06
CA GLY A 310 0.17 -4.82 -16.44
C GLY A 310 1.27 -5.07 -17.46
N LEU A 311 1.53 -4.01 -18.21
CA LEU A 311 2.67 -3.89 -19.12
C LEU A 311 3.35 -2.56 -18.83
N SER A 312 4.63 -2.58 -18.48
CA SER A 312 5.41 -1.37 -18.25
C SER A 312 6.65 -1.32 -19.13
N PHE A 313 6.97 -0.14 -19.57
CA PHE A 313 8.22 0.21 -20.25
C PHE A 313 8.87 1.36 -19.49
N ARG A 314 10.19 1.27 -19.25
CA ARG A 314 10.97 2.33 -18.61
C ARG A 314 12.32 2.47 -19.32
N LYS A 315 12.60 3.69 -19.73
CA LYS A 315 13.91 4.11 -20.25
C LYS A 315 14.75 4.74 -19.13
N THR A 316 16.06 4.57 -19.18
CA THR A 316 16.99 5.16 -18.17
C THR A 316 17.44 6.56 -18.54
N ASP A 317 17.55 6.83 -19.85
CA ASP A 317 17.97 8.14 -20.33
C ASP A 317 16.81 9.12 -20.42
N LYS A 318 17.10 10.41 -20.19
CA LYS A 318 16.12 11.48 -20.37
C LYS A 318 15.58 11.49 -21.79
N PHE A 319 14.29 11.45 -21.91
CA PHE A 319 13.57 11.49 -23.19
C PHE A 319 12.16 12.03 -23.00
N PHE A 320 11.53 12.41 -24.11
CA PHE A 320 10.14 12.90 -24.05
C PHE A 320 9.18 11.84 -23.48
N VAL A 321 9.39 10.56 -23.76
CA VAL A 321 8.68 9.44 -23.12
C VAL A 321 9.70 8.54 -22.44
N GLU A 322 9.82 8.62 -21.13
CA GLU A 322 10.74 7.79 -20.31
C GLU A 322 10.05 6.57 -19.76
N GLY A 323 8.79 6.70 -19.38
CA GLY A 323 7.98 5.62 -18.82
C GLY A 323 6.61 5.54 -19.46
N VAL A 324 6.14 4.31 -19.67
CA VAL A 324 4.76 3.99 -20.04
C VAL A 324 4.30 2.80 -19.23
N THR A 325 3.12 2.88 -18.65
CA THR A 325 2.47 1.76 -17.97
C THR A 325 1.03 1.65 -18.43
N PHE A 326 0.61 0.46 -18.78
CA PHE A 326 -0.78 0.12 -19.04
C PHE A 326 -1.20 -1.01 -18.10
N GLU A 327 -2.34 -0.86 -17.42
CA GLU A 327 -2.86 -1.84 -16.48
C GLU A 327 -4.36 -2.10 -16.68
N VAL A 328 -4.76 -3.32 -16.42
CA VAL A 328 -6.16 -3.73 -16.32
C VAL A 328 -6.35 -4.41 -14.97
N MET A 329 -7.12 -3.78 -14.11
CA MET A 329 -7.56 -4.40 -12.86
C MET A 329 -8.94 -5.02 -13.07
N ASN A 330 -9.10 -6.28 -12.71
CA ASN A 330 -10.35 -7.01 -12.77
C ASN A 330 -10.67 -7.68 -11.43
N ALA A 331 -11.84 -7.42 -10.90
CA ALA A 331 -12.40 -8.02 -9.68
C ALA A 331 -13.88 -8.33 -9.91
N THR A 332 -14.22 -8.91 -11.06
CA THR A 332 -15.61 -9.11 -11.45
C THR A 332 -16.09 -10.54 -11.33
N ASN A 333 -15.20 -11.50 -11.11
CA ASN A 333 -15.57 -12.90 -10.98
C ASN A 333 -15.77 -13.30 -9.52
N GLN A 334 -14.81 -12.99 -8.63
CA GLN A 334 -14.87 -13.24 -7.20
C GLN A 334 -15.34 -14.66 -6.87
N SER A 335 -14.74 -15.68 -7.54
CA SER A 335 -15.05 -17.11 -7.40
C SER A 335 -16.49 -17.52 -7.76
N GLY A 336 -17.23 -16.66 -8.45
CA GLY A 336 -18.58 -16.92 -8.96
C GLY A 336 -19.68 -16.38 -8.06
N PRO A 337 -20.95 -16.75 -8.35
CA PRO A 337 -22.08 -16.28 -7.57
C PRO A 337 -22.01 -16.83 -6.15
N PHE A 338 -22.13 -15.93 -5.17
CA PHE A 338 -22.20 -16.29 -3.76
C PHE A 338 -23.58 -16.87 -3.43
N LEU A 339 -23.61 -17.93 -2.63
CA LEU A 339 -24.81 -18.45 -1.97
C LEU A 339 -24.63 -18.44 -0.46
N TRP A 340 -23.82 -19.29 0.13
CA TRP A 340 -23.32 -19.25 1.50
C TRP A 340 -22.12 -20.18 1.69
N ASP A 341 -21.34 -19.86 2.69
CA ASP A 341 -20.22 -20.66 3.12
C ASP A 341 -20.66 -21.74 4.14
N GLU A 342 -19.85 -22.78 4.24
CA GLU A 342 -19.97 -23.79 5.30
C GLU A 342 -19.89 -23.10 6.68
N SER A 343 -20.76 -23.52 7.59
CA SER A 343 -20.79 -23.09 8.98
C SER A 343 -21.11 -24.27 9.89
N PRO A 344 -20.94 -24.18 11.23
CA PRO A 344 -21.39 -25.23 12.15
C PRO A 344 -22.88 -25.54 12.03
N GLU A 345 -23.71 -24.56 11.70
CA GLU A 345 -25.13 -24.68 11.52
C GLU A 345 -25.51 -25.22 10.14
N ILE A 346 -24.70 -24.95 9.13
CA ILE A 346 -24.87 -25.36 7.75
C ILE A 346 -23.57 -25.98 7.25
N PRO A 347 -23.30 -27.25 7.54
CA PRO A 347 -22.00 -27.88 7.28
C PRO A 347 -21.85 -28.30 5.81
N VAL A 348 -22.33 -27.48 4.88
CA VAL A 348 -22.25 -27.72 3.43
C VAL A 348 -21.90 -26.42 2.72
N GLN A 349 -20.74 -26.39 2.08
CA GLN A 349 -20.36 -25.31 1.17
C GLN A 349 -21.25 -25.32 -0.07
N VAL A 350 -22.06 -24.30 -0.27
CA VAL A 350 -22.94 -24.17 -1.43
C VAL A 350 -22.32 -23.39 -2.57
N SER A 351 -21.53 -22.37 -2.23
CA SER A 351 -20.80 -21.55 -3.20
C SER A 351 -19.54 -20.97 -2.56
N ALA A 352 -18.56 -20.69 -3.38
CA ALA A 352 -17.32 -20.05 -2.96
C ALA A 352 -17.26 -18.61 -3.49
N GLY A 353 -18.28 -17.81 -3.22
CA GLY A 353 -18.30 -16.40 -3.57
C GLY A 353 -17.40 -15.58 -2.64
N ASP A 354 -16.35 -14.98 -3.21
CA ASP A 354 -15.48 -14.04 -2.50
C ASP A 354 -16.18 -12.67 -2.38
N ASN A 355 -15.65 -11.81 -1.48
CA ASN A 355 -16.10 -10.43 -1.32
C ASN A 355 -14.85 -9.56 -1.07
N TYR A 356 -14.09 -9.32 -2.13
CA TYR A 356 -12.73 -8.77 -2.06
C TYR A 356 -12.62 -7.54 -1.17
N TYR A 357 -11.62 -7.54 -0.28
CA TYR A 357 -11.31 -6.57 0.75
C TYR A 357 -12.35 -6.46 1.87
N ALA A 358 -13.59 -6.89 1.64
CA ALA A 358 -14.60 -6.85 2.69
C ALA A 358 -14.37 -7.97 3.72
N HIS A 359 -14.72 -7.70 4.95
CA HIS A 359 -14.73 -8.72 6.00
C HIS A 359 -15.84 -8.43 6.99
N PHE A 360 -16.54 -9.46 7.41
CA PHE A 360 -17.69 -9.32 8.28
C PHE A 360 -17.36 -8.74 9.65
N VAL A 361 -16.16 -9.03 10.17
CA VAL A 361 -15.71 -8.60 11.50
C VAL A 361 -14.94 -7.28 11.45
N TYR A 362 -13.96 -7.15 10.51
CA TYR A 362 -12.94 -6.11 10.55
C TYR A 362 -13.20 -4.90 9.66
N ASN A 363 -14.41 -4.74 9.11
CA ASN A 363 -14.78 -3.71 8.13
C ASN A 363 -14.00 -3.78 6.80
N GLY A 364 -12.99 -4.64 6.70
CA GLY A 364 -12.26 -4.92 5.48
C GLY A 364 -10.80 -4.43 5.44
N TRP A 365 -10.18 -4.58 4.28
CA TRP A 365 -8.77 -4.27 4.02
C TRP A 365 -8.55 -2.77 3.84
N VAL A 366 -8.73 -2.01 4.90
CA VAL A 366 -8.76 -0.56 4.96
C VAL A 366 -7.92 -0.04 6.12
N HIS A 367 -7.27 1.11 5.93
CA HIS A 367 -6.60 1.85 6.99
C HIS A 367 -6.90 3.33 6.84
N ARG A 368 -7.51 3.95 7.85
CA ARG A 368 -7.96 5.36 7.85
C ARG A 368 -8.83 5.70 6.64
N GLY A 369 -9.79 4.84 6.34
CA GLY A 369 -10.73 5.02 5.23
C GLY A 369 -10.18 4.72 3.84
N HIS A 370 -8.87 4.57 3.66
CA HIS A 370 -8.27 4.21 2.38
C HIS A 370 -8.12 2.70 2.24
N SER A 371 -8.44 2.14 1.07
CA SER A 371 -8.06 0.76 0.74
C SER A 371 -6.54 0.60 0.83
N ILE A 372 -6.06 -0.49 1.44
CA ILE A 372 -4.62 -0.75 1.60
C ILE A 372 -4.01 -1.23 0.28
N GLY A 373 -4.77 -1.95 -0.53
CA GLY A 373 -4.39 -2.37 -1.88
C GLY A 373 -4.83 -1.37 -2.96
N THR A 374 -5.31 -1.89 -4.08
CA THR A 374 -5.68 -1.06 -5.24
C THR A 374 -6.76 -0.03 -4.92
N PRO A 375 -6.59 1.25 -5.35
CA PRO A 375 -7.62 2.26 -5.16
C PRO A 375 -8.87 2.04 -6.01
N PHE A 376 -8.83 1.14 -7.01
CA PHE A 376 -9.99 0.82 -7.84
C PHE A 376 -11.05 -0.03 -7.11
N ILE A 377 -10.73 -0.69 -6.01
CA ILE A 377 -11.72 -1.11 -5.04
C ILE A 377 -12.02 0.12 -4.19
N THR A 378 -13.24 0.68 -4.36
CA THR A 378 -13.58 2.03 -3.90
C THR A 378 -13.44 2.17 -2.39
N SER A 379 -12.53 3.01 -1.95
CA SER A 379 -12.22 3.23 -0.53
C SER A 379 -13.44 3.68 0.27
N PRO A 380 -13.64 3.20 1.50
CA PRO A 380 -14.76 3.59 2.35
C PRO A 380 -14.86 5.08 2.69
N LEU A 381 -13.78 5.83 2.59
CA LEU A 381 -13.81 7.28 2.80
C LEU A 381 -14.78 8.03 1.86
N TYR A 382 -15.15 7.41 0.72
CA TYR A 382 -16.17 7.96 -0.18
C TYR A 382 -17.62 7.66 0.28
N ASN A 383 -17.83 6.89 1.33
CA ASN A 383 -19.15 6.59 1.86
C ASN A 383 -19.68 7.79 2.65
N LYS A 384 -20.75 8.42 2.16
CA LYS A 384 -21.36 9.61 2.79
C LYS A 384 -22.21 9.27 4.02
N ASP A 385 -22.55 8.01 4.21
CA ASP A 385 -23.41 7.49 5.27
C ASP A 385 -22.64 7.01 6.51
N GLY A 386 -21.31 7.15 6.52
CA GLY A 386 -20.46 6.68 7.62
C GLY A 386 -20.29 5.16 7.68
N TYR A 387 -20.59 4.44 6.60
CA TYR A 387 -20.29 3.02 6.50
C TYR A 387 -18.78 2.78 6.31
N LEU A 388 -18.17 2.01 7.20
CA LEU A 388 -16.71 1.77 7.21
C LEU A 388 -16.26 0.68 6.23
N GLY A 389 -17.18 -0.09 5.66
CA GLY A 389 -16.89 -1.17 4.71
C GLY A 389 -16.93 -0.72 3.25
N PHE A 390 -16.67 -1.65 2.36
CA PHE A 390 -16.65 -1.42 0.92
C PHE A 390 -18.06 -1.50 0.32
N THR A 391 -18.41 -0.49 -0.49
CA THR A 391 -19.69 -0.42 -1.23
C THR A 391 -19.52 -0.75 -2.72
N ASN A 392 -18.27 -0.87 -3.20
CA ASN A 392 -17.95 -1.23 -4.57
C ASN A 392 -16.61 -1.98 -4.63
N ASN A 393 -16.68 -3.29 -4.70
CA ASN A 393 -15.53 -4.18 -4.89
C ASN A 393 -15.66 -5.09 -6.11
N ILE A 394 -16.89 -5.24 -6.66
CA ILE A 394 -17.04 -5.84 -7.98
C ILE A 394 -16.78 -4.74 -9.01
N THR A 395 -15.57 -4.73 -9.56
CA THR A 395 -15.11 -3.61 -10.37
C THR A 395 -14.12 -4.06 -11.45
N ARG A 396 -14.02 -3.27 -12.52
CA ARG A 396 -13.00 -3.39 -13.57
C ARG A 396 -12.49 -2.01 -13.93
N ALA A 397 -11.18 -1.86 -14.01
CA ALA A 397 -10.54 -0.62 -14.40
C ALA A 397 -9.51 -0.83 -15.51
N PHE A 398 -9.43 0.13 -16.41
CA PHE A 398 -8.38 0.31 -17.39
C PHE A 398 -7.59 1.55 -17.00
N TYR A 399 -6.29 1.42 -17.01
CA TYR A 399 -5.39 2.47 -16.57
C TYR A 399 -4.22 2.64 -17.52
N GLY A 400 -3.81 3.89 -17.74
CA GLY A 400 -2.61 4.24 -18.46
C GLY A 400 -1.85 5.36 -17.77
N GLY A 401 -0.54 5.21 -17.67
CA GLY A 401 0.38 6.24 -17.17
C GLY A 401 1.53 6.47 -18.12
N VAL A 402 1.93 7.72 -18.29
CA VAL A 402 3.11 8.10 -19.07
C VAL A 402 3.84 9.25 -18.39
N ASP A 403 5.16 9.21 -18.40
CA ASP A 403 6.02 10.30 -17.93
C ASP A 403 7.23 10.50 -18.83
N GLY A 404 7.86 11.66 -18.70
CA GLY A 404 9.07 11.96 -19.42
C GLY A 404 9.57 13.39 -19.17
N THR A 405 10.62 13.75 -19.90
CA THR A 405 11.27 15.05 -19.85
C THR A 405 10.92 15.86 -21.11
N ILE A 406 10.32 17.03 -20.92
CA ILE A 406 9.97 17.96 -22.01
C ILE A 406 11.21 18.75 -22.44
N ILE A 407 11.88 19.35 -21.47
CA ILE A 407 13.17 20.03 -21.58
C ILE A 407 13.96 19.78 -20.28
N ASP A 408 15.24 20.07 -20.26
CA ASP A 408 16.05 19.92 -19.04
C ASP A 408 15.43 20.66 -17.87
N GLY A 409 15.24 19.93 -16.77
CA GLY A 409 14.58 20.41 -15.57
C GLY A 409 13.05 20.32 -15.57
N LEU A 410 12.38 20.22 -16.71
CA LEU A 410 10.92 20.15 -16.79
C LEU A 410 10.45 18.76 -17.20
N ARG A 411 9.74 18.10 -16.29
CA ARG A 411 9.13 16.77 -16.46
C ARG A 411 7.62 16.86 -16.46
N TYR A 412 6.98 15.89 -17.13
CA TYR A 412 5.54 15.71 -17.04
C TYR A 412 5.20 14.29 -16.58
N LYS A 413 4.00 14.15 -16.02
CA LYS A 413 3.36 12.86 -15.71
C LYS A 413 1.87 12.97 -16.03
N LEU A 414 1.37 12.05 -16.84
CA LEU A 414 -0.05 11.93 -17.19
C LEU A 414 -0.57 10.57 -16.73
N LEU A 415 -1.66 10.57 -15.98
CA LEU A 415 -2.39 9.38 -15.56
C LEU A 415 -3.82 9.46 -16.08
N VAL A 416 -4.33 8.35 -16.60
CA VAL A 416 -5.71 8.24 -17.11
C VAL A 416 -6.29 6.90 -16.69
N SER A 417 -7.52 6.89 -16.22
CA SER A 417 -8.24 5.66 -15.91
C SER A 417 -9.72 5.73 -16.27
N HIS A 418 -10.28 4.57 -16.58
CA HIS A 418 -11.71 4.36 -16.68
C HIS A 418 -12.11 3.14 -15.89
N GLN A 419 -13.04 3.31 -14.95
CA GLN A 419 -13.51 2.28 -14.04
C GLN A 419 -15.00 2.02 -14.24
N ARG A 420 -15.39 0.76 -14.10
CA ARG A 420 -16.79 0.30 -14.00
C ARG A 420 -16.99 -0.37 -12.66
N GLY A 421 -18.07 -0.04 -11.95
CA GLY A 421 -18.44 -0.62 -10.67
C GLY A 421 -19.83 -1.24 -10.71
N TRP A 422 -19.96 -2.41 -10.09
CA TRP A 422 -21.23 -3.16 -9.97
C TRP A 422 -21.76 -3.22 -8.55
N GLY A 423 -21.06 -2.57 -7.58
CA GLY A 423 -21.37 -2.67 -6.16
C GLY A 423 -20.65 -3.83 -5.50
N THR A 424 -21.31 -4.54 -4.62
CA THR A 424 -20.84 -5.77 -3.95
C THR A 424 -21.79 -6.92 -4.21
N SER A 425 -21.38 -8.15 -3.88
CA SER A 425 -22.26 -9.33 -3.98
C SER A 425 -23.52 -9.21 -3.11
N TYR A 426 -23.42 -8.50 -1.97
CA TYR A 426 -24.54 -8.32 -1.04
C TYR A 426 -25.41 -7.08 -1.35
N ALA A 427 -24.83 -6.08 -2.00
CA ALA A 427 -25.49 -4.83 -2.37
C ALA A 427 -25.11 -4.41 -3.80
N PRO A 428 -25.59 -5.14 -4.82
CA PRO A 428 -25.31 -4.82 -6.21
C PRO A 428 -25.97 -3.50 -6.61
N TYR A 429 -25.30 -2.72 -7.44
CA TYR A 429 -25.89 -1.50 -8.00
C TYR A 429 -27.00 -1.86 -9.00
N THR A 430 -28.07 -1.09 -9.00
CA THR A 430 -29.17 -1.24 -9.98
C THR A 430 -28.67 -1.02 -11.42
N ASN A 431 -27.71 -0.09 -11.60
CA ASN A 431 -27.08 0.21 -12.87
C ASN A 431 -25.56 0.24 -12.69
N ILE A 432 -24.83 -0.19 -13.71
CA ILE A 432 -23.37 -0.11 -13.73
C ILE A 432 -22.95 1.35 -13.55
N LYS A 433 -22.10 1.61 -12.58
CA LYS A 433 -21.50 2.92 -12.39
C LYS A 433 -20.18 3.04 -13.16
N HIS A 434 -19.92 4.21 -13.68
CA HIS A 434 -18.74 4.52 -14.46
C HIS A 434 -17.99 5.68 -13.82
N GLN A 435 -16.66 5.65 -13.90
CA GLN A 435 -15.78 6.74 -13.47
C GLN A 435 -14.63 6.88 -14.45
N PHE A 436 -14.47 8.06 -15.00
CA PHE A 436 -13.28 8.48 -15.73
C PHE A 436 -12.48 9.41 -14.82
N SER A 437 -11.17 9.19 -14.72
CA SER A 437 -10.27 10.02 -13.91
C SER A 437 -8.97 10.29 -14.64
N THR A 438 -8.49 11.53 -14.62
CA THR A 438 -7.23 11.91 -15.24
C THR A 438 -6.48 12.93 -14.40
N MET A 439 -5.15 12.94 -14.53
CA MET A 439 -4.25 13.91 -13.90
C MET A 439 -3.08 14.20 -14.84
N LEU A 440 -2.79 15.48 -15.04
CA LEU A 440 -1.55 15.94 -15.66
C LEU A 440 -0.75 16.75 -14.65
N GLN A 441 0.49 16.34 -14.40
CA GLN A 441 1.43 17.03 -13.53
C GLN A 441 2.65 17.49 -14.32
N LEU A 442 3.06 18.72 -14.07
CA LEU A 442 4.34 19.30 -14.51
C LEU A 442 5.22 19.51 -13.27
N SER A 443 6.49 19.12 -13.36
CA SER A 443 7.47 19.26 -12.27
C SER A 443 8.73 19.93 -12.82
N TYR A 444 9.16 21.01 -12.18
CA TYR A 444 10.32 21.78 -12.60
C TYR A 444 11.40 21.80 -11.51
N THR A 445 12.60 21.39 -11.88
CA THR A 445 13.80 21.41 -11.04
C THR A 445 14.87 22.25 -11.73
N HIS A 446 15.31 23.32 -11.10
CA HIS A 446 16.30 24.23 -11.69
C HIS A 446 17.72 23.90 -11.19
N GLU A 447 18.68 23.76 -12.10
CA GLU A 447 20.08 23.35 -11.76
C GLU A 447 20.79 24.32 -10.81
N LYS A 448 20.56 25.63 -10.94
CA LYS A 448 21.18 26.65 -10.08
C LYS A 448 20.61 26.68 -8.66
N VAL A 449 19.39 26.16 -8.45
CA VAL A 449 18.70 26.16 -7.16
C VAL A 449 18.56 24.71 -6.68
N LYS A 450 19.71 24.11 -6.36
CA LYS A 450 19.80 22.68 -6.03
C LYS A 450 18.80 22.26 -4.96
N GLY A 451 18.12 21.15 -5.23
CA GLY A 451 17.18 20.50 -4.33
C GLY A 451 15.78 21.12 -4.29
N TRP A 452 15.52 22.22 -4.98
CA TRP A 452 14.16 22.75 -5.13
C TRP A 452 13.44 22.08 -6.29
N ASN A 453 12.18 21.74 -6.07
CA ASN A 453 11.26 21.28 -7.08
C ASN A 453 9.95 22.05 -6.95
N PHE A 454 9.40 22.47 -8.08
CA PHE A 454 8.11 23.15 -8.19
C PHE A 454 7.19 22.27 -9.01
N SER A 455 5.97 22.07 -8.58
CA SER A 455 4.99 21.27 -9.29
C SER A 455 3.67 22.03 -9.50
N LEU A 456 3.07 21.79 -10.64
CA LEU A 456 1.73 22.21 -11.00
C LEU A 456 1.01 21.00 -11.56
N ALA A 457 -0.16 20.67 -11.03
CA ALA A 457 -0.96 19.59 -11.55
C ALA A 457 -2.43 20.00 -11.70
N GLY A 458 -3.10 19.44 -12.70
CA GLY A 458 -4.53 19.50 -12.89
C GLY A 458 -5.10 18.09 -12.91
N ALA A 459 -6.22 17.86 -12.22
CA ALA A 459 -6.93 16.60 -12.24
C ALA A 459 -8.43 16.80 -12.43
N PHE A 460 -9.05 15.80 -13.05
CA PHE A 460 -10.45 15.81 -13.40
C PHE A 460 -11.06 14.42 -13.32
N ASP A 461 -12.23 14.35 -12.71
CA ASP A 461 -13.07 13.14 -12.61
C ASP A 461 -14.42 13.40 -13.27
N LYS A 462 -14.95 12.40 -13.95
CA LYS A 462 -16.29 12.41 -14.52
C LYS A 462 -16.95 11.06 -14.36
N GLY A 463 -18.08 11.03 -13.63
CA GLY A 463 -18.79 9.77 -13.45
C GLY A 463 -19.80 9.78 -12.31
N ASN A 464 -20.28 8.60 -11.98
CA ASN A 464 -21.30 8.40 -10.95
C ASN A 464 -20.90 7.40 -9.86
N LEU A 465 -19.59 7.03 -9.82
CA LEU A 465 -19.06 6.18 -8.76
C LEU A 465 -18.54 7.03 -7.58
N ILE A 466 -17.67 8.02 -7.88
CA ILE A 466 -17.17 9.00 -6.90
C ILE A 466 -17.57 10.44 -7.26
N GLY A 467 -18.33 10.63 -8.33
CA GLY A 467 -18.84 11.92 -8.78
C GLY A 467 -17.93 12.69 -9.73
N ASP A 468 -18.35 13.92 -10.02
CA ASP A 468 -17.63 14.85 -10.89
C ASP A 468 -16.77 15.78 -10.01
N ASN A 469 -15.45 15.70 -10.15
CA ASN A 469 -14.50 16.48 -9.36
C ASN A 469 -13.45 17.11 -10.28
N TRP A 470 -12.92 18.26 -9.88
CA TRP A 470 -11.76 18.87 -10.54
C TRP A 470 -10.93 19.64 -9.53
N ALA A 471 -9.63 19.67 -9.74
CA ALA A 471 -8.76 20.51 -8.92
C ALA A 471 -7.45 20.86 -9.63
N LEU A 472 -6.85 21.95 -9.15
CA LEU A 472 -5.46 22.32 -9.40
C LEU A 472 -4.67 22.12 -8.11
N GLN A 473 -3.45 21.62 -8.25
CA GLN A 473 -2.50 21.42 -7.15
C GLN A 473 -1.23 22.21 -7.46
N PHE A 474 -0.76 22.98 -6.47
CA PHE A 474 0.51 23.68 -6.47
C PHE A 474 1.39 23.08 -5.40
N GLY A 475 2.58 22.65 -5.79
CA GLY A 475 3.54 22.04 -4.87
C GLY A 475 4.90 22.74 -4.96
N ILE A 476 5.55 22.83 -3.82
CA ILE A 476 6.94 23.24 -3.70
C ILE A 476 7.63 22.28 -2.74
N SER A 477 8.79 21.78 -3.11
CA SER A 477 9.58 20.96 -2.23
C SER A 477 11.05 21.34 -2.25
N LYS A 478 11.72 21.09 -1.12
CA LYS A 478 13.15 21.28 -0.92
C LYS A 478 13.73 20.04 -0.28
N SER A 479 14.70 19.44 -0.94
CA SER A 479 15.46 18.32 -0.39
C SER A 479 16.97 18.58 -0.41
N GLY A 480 17.70 17.97 0.51
CA GLY A 480 19.14 18.12 0.56
C GLY A 480 19.80 17.32 1.69
N GLU A 481 21.12 17.39 1.75
CA GLU A 481 21.90 16.84 2.86
C GLU A 481 22.06 17.92 3.95
N LEU A 482 21.67 17.58 5.20
CA LEU A 482 21.92 18.42 6.38
C LEU A 482 23.34 18.18 6.94
N LEU A 483 23.74 16.91 6.95
CA LEU A 483 25.02 16.49 7.48
C LEU A 483 25.57 15.32 6.67
N ASN A 484 26.85 15.41 6.30
CA ASN A 484 27.56 14.32 5.63
C ASN A 484 28.96 14.21 6.21
N LEU A 485 29.16 13.30 7.15
CA LEU A 485 30.45 13.05 7.80
C LEU A 485 31.32 12.03 7.04
N SER A 486 30.79 11.40 5.99
CA SER A 486 31.55 10.43 5.18
C SER A 486 32.52 11.07 4.18
N LYS A 487 32.44 12.38 3.99
CA LYS A 487 33.27 13.15 3.03
C LYS A 487 34.53 13.78 3.64
N LYS A 488 34.92 13.37 4.87
CA LYS A 488 36.17 13.81 5.49
C LYS A 488 37.23 12.72 5.55
#